data_91d38546ba205dacadc83902d122ed73
#
_entry.id   91d38546ba205dacadc83902d122ed73
#
_cell.length_a   1.000
_cell.length_b   1.000
_cell.length_c   1.000
_cell.angle_alpha   90.00
_cell.angle_beta   90.00
_cell.angle_gamma   90.00
#
_symmetry.space_group_name_H-M   'P 1'
#
loop_
_entity.id
_entity.type
_entity.pdbx_description
1 polymer ?
#
loop_
_entity_poly.entity_id
_entity_poly.type
_entity_poly.pdbx_seq_one_letter_code
_entity_poly.pdbx_strand_id
1 'polypeptide(L)'
;QGQGAVMLGAHLGSFEALQAVGEEHANRRIAMVMYPANAQNIQRVLNAVAPANPLKIITIGHPGTTLAIRDWLDGGGLVGMLGDRVLQEGKDPGDVVRLPFLGHDAPFGLGPLRLAMLLRRRVFFMTALFRGGNRYEVRFEPLADFSERPADAAAREAQLHAALQGYVAKLEALCVEAPYNWFNFHDFWNEDAAP
;
A
#
# COMPACT_ATOMS: atom_id res chain seq x y z
N GLN A 1 0.88 -17.21 16.95
CA GLN A 1 2.03 -17.27 16.03
C GLN A 1 1.68 -16.45 14.79
N GLY A 2 2.39 -15.33 14.58
CA GLY A 2 1.93 -14.28 13.71
C GLY A 2 2.07 -14.62 12.23
N GLN A 3 0.95 -14.85 11.59
CA GLN A 3 0.87 -14.74 10.13
C GLN A 3 1.27 -13.31 9.74
N GLY A 4 1.99 -13.17 8.62
CA GLY A 4 2.31 -11.87 8.07
C GLY A 4 1.06 -11.10 7.63
N ALA A 5 1.18 -9.79 7.48
CA ALA A 5 0.09 -8.90 7.10
C ALA A 5 0.49 -8.00 5.93
N VAL A 6 -0.51 -7.52 5.22
CA VAL A 6 -0.36 -6.51 4.18
C VAL A 6 -0.52 -5.13 4.81
N MET A 7 0.41 -4.25 4.53
CA MET A 7 0.44 -2.86 4.93
C MET A 7 0.12 -2.01 3.71
N LEU A 8 -1.03 -1.36 3.68
CA LEU A 8 -1.47 -0.52 2.58
C LEU A 8 -1.32 0.95 2.96
N GLY A 9 -0.44 1.65 2.28
CA GLY A 9 -0.19 3.07 2.46
C GLY A 9 -0.54 3.88 1.21
N ALA A 10 -0.07 5.11 1.19
CA ALA A 10 -0.17 6.05 0.08
C ALA A 10 1.15 6.81 -0.06
N HIS A 11 1.32 7.59 -1.13
CA HIS A 11 2.40 8.58 -1.22
C HIS A 11 2.15 9.75 -0.25
N LEU A 12 1.83 9.40 1.01
CA LEU A 12 1.50 10.31 2.08
C LEU A 12 2.39 10.01 3.29
N GLY A 13 3.19 11.01 3.68
CA GLY A 13 4.18 10.88 4.75
C GLY A 13 5.50 10.25 4.31
N SER A 14 6.31 9.80 5.26
CA SER A 14 7.64 9.22 5.01
C SER A 14 7.62 7.70 5.14
N PHE A 15 8.00 7.03 4.06
CA PHE A 15 8.20 5.59 4.08
C PHE A 15 9.43 5.19 4.91
N GLU A 16 10.48 6.00 4.88
CA GLU A 16 11.73 5.76 5.63
C GLU A 16 11.45 5.77 7.15
N ALA A 17 10.57 6.66 7.61
CA ALA A 17 10.15 6.68 9.01
C ALA A 17 9.35 5.42 9.38
N LEU A 18 8.49 4.91 8.47
CA LEU A 18 7.78 3.64 8.67
C LEU A 18 8.74 2.45 8.76
N GLN A 19 9.75 2.42 7.89
CA GLN A 19 10.76 1.37 7.90
C GLN A 19 11.55 1.38 9.21
N ALA A 20 12.04 2.53 9.64
CA ALA A 20 12.81 2.67 10.88
C ALA A 20 12.02 2.16 12.11
N VAL A 21 10.74 2.53 12.23
CA VAL A 21 9.88 2.07 13.31
C VAL A 21 9.61 0.56 13.23
N GLY A 22 9.41 0.03 12.02
CA GLY A 22 9.20 -1.40 11.82
C GLY A 22 10.40 -2.25 12.25
N GLU A 23 11.60 -1.78 11.97
CA GLU A 23 12.86 -2.44 12.35
C GLU A 23 13.08 -2.39 13.87
N GLU A 24 12.87 -1.24 14.48
CA GLU A 24 13.16 -1.02 15.91
C GLU A 24 12.14 -1.72 16.83
N HIS A 25 10.86 -1.65 16.50
CA HIS A 25 9.79 -2.08 17.43
C HIS A 25 9.20 -3.45 17.13
N ALA A 26 9.23 -3.91 15.89
CA ALA A 26 8.52 -5.12 15.51
C ALA A 26 9.42 -6.37 15.38
N ASN A 27 10.74 -6.22 15.29
CA ASN A 27 11.67 -7.28 14.89
C ASN A 27 11.12 -8.11 13.68
N ARG A 28 10.36 -7.44 12.79
CA ARG A 28 9.66 -8.08 11.69
C ARG A 28 10.30 -7.66 10.38
N ARG A 29 10.47 -8.64 9.51
CA ARG A 29 10.97 -8.41 8.17
C ARG A 29 9.89 -7.70 7.34
N ILE A 30 10.25 -6.56 6.72
CA ILE A 30 9.37 -5.80 5.83
C ILE A 30 9.87 -5.96 4.40
N ALA A 31 8.97 -6.24 3.47
CA ALA A 31 9.22 -6.17 2.03
C ALA A 31 8.28 -5.16 1.38
N MET A 32 8.80 -4.37 0.43
CA MET A 32 7.99 -3.49 -0.40
C MET A 32 7.68 -4.14 -1.72
N VAL A 33 6.41 -4.06 -2.11
CA VAL A 33 5.95 -4.51 -3.43
C VAL A 33 5.79 -3.29 -4.31
N MET A 34 6.50 -3.27 -5.43
CA MET A 34 6.47 -2.15 -6.36
C MET A 34 6.81 -2.56 -7.79
N TYR A 35 6.53 -1.66 -8.74
CA TYR A 35 6.88 -1.89 -10.14
C TYR A 35 8.38 -1.77 -10.40
N PRO A 36 8.93 -2.48 -11.41
CA PRO A 36 10.37 -2.53 -11.67
C PRO A 36 11.03 -1.16 -11.85
N ALA A 37 10.38 -0.24 -12.56
CA ALA A 37 10.90 1.11 -12.79
C ALA A 37 11.08 1.90 -11.48
N ASN A 38 10.12 1.79 -10.57
CA ASN A 38 10.18 2.43 -9.26
C ASN A 38 11.19 1.74 -8.33
N ALA A 39 11.29 0.41 -8.42
CA ALA A 39 12.22 -0.38 -7.63
C ALA A 39 13.69 0.03 -7.83
N GLN A 40 14.10 0.22 -9.10
CA GLN A 40 15.47 0.63 -9.42
C GLN A 40 15.82 2.01 -8.88
N ASN A 41 14.92 2.97 -8.99
CA ASN A 41 15.13 4.33 -8.51
C ASN A 41 15.21 4.38 -6.97
N ILE A 42 14.27 3.73 -6.29
CA ILE A 42 14.24 3.68 -4.82
C ILE A 42 15.46 2.92 -4.29
N GLN A 43 15.84 1.79 -4.88
CA GLN A 43 16.99 1.02 -4.44
C GLN A 43 18.31 1.82 -4.58
N ARG A 44 18.44 2.63 -5.66
CA ARG A 44 19.59 3.51 -5.83
C ARG A 44 19.68 4.58 -4.74
N VAL A 45 18.57 5.19 -4.39
CA VAL A 45 18.50 6.21 -3.33
C VAL A 45 18.77 5.59 -1.96
N LEU A 46 18.12 4.47 -1.63
CA LEU A 46 18.27 3.79 -0.34
C LEU A 46 19.70 3.27 -0.14
N ASN A 47 20.33 2.71 -1.18
CA ASN A 47 21.72 2.26 -1.10
C ASN A 47 22.70 3.43 -0.84
N ALA A 48 22.35 4.64 -1.28
CA ALA A 48 23.17 5.83 -1.03
C ALA A 48 23.01 6.37 0.40
N VAL A 49 21.82 6.22 1.00
CA VAL A 49 21.48 6.83 2.29
C VAL A 49 21.60 5.83 3.46
N ALA A 50 21.29 4.56 3.25
CA ALA A 50 21.30 3.52 4.28
C ALA A 50 21.85 2.18 3.76
N PRO A 51 23.14 2.09 3.44
CA PRO A 51 23.73 0.88 2.85
C PRO A 51 23.72 -0.34 3.77
N ALA A 52 23.60 -0.16 5.08
CA ALA A 52 23.71 -1.23 6.06
C ALA A 52 22.45 -2.11 6.20
N ASN A 53 21.30 -1.66 5.70
CA ASN A 53 20.04 -2.39 5.86
C ASN A 53 19.19 -2.34 4.56
N PRO A 54 19.50 -3.20 3.57
CA PRO A 54 18.84 -3.17 2.28
C PRO A 54 17.36 -3.55 2.42
N LEU A 55 16.48 -2.63 2.02
CA LEU A 55 15.05 -2.90 1.92
C LEU A 55 14.79 -4.06 0.96
N LYS A 56 14.05 -5.07 1.42
CA LYS A 56 13.60 -6.14 0.54
C LYS A 56 12.54 -5.61 -0.41
N ILE A 57 12.82 -5.64 -1.71
CA ILE A 57 11.87 -5.27 -2.76
C ILE A 57 11.41 -6.53 -3.49
N ILE A 58 10.09 -6.65 -3.68
CA ILE A 58 9.45 -7.66 -4.51
C ILE A 58 8.82 -6.92 -5.70
N THR A 59 9.31 -7.18 -6.90
CA THR A 59 8.82 -6.51 -8.10
C THR A 59 7.56 -7.18 -8.65
N ILE A 60 6.56 -6.37 -9.03
CA ILE A 60 5.34 -6.82 -9.71
C ILE A 60 5.63 -7.07 -11.19
N GLY A 61 4.81 -7.93 -11.82
CA GLY A 61 4.87 -8.17 -13.27
C GLY A 61 5.72 -9.36 -13.68
N HIS A 62 6.31 -10.10 -12.73
CA HIS A 62 7.05 -11.32 -13.05
C HIS A 62 6.27 -12.58 -12.66
N PRO A 63 6.39 -13.69 -13.44
CA PRO A 63 5.91 -14.99 -13.02
C PRO A 63 6.50 -15.35 -11.64
N GLY A 64 5.65 -15.77 -10.70
CA GLY A 64 6.10 -16.11 -9.34
C GLY A 64 6.06 -14.97 -8.33
N THR A 65 5.80 -13.71 -8.70
CA THR A 65 5.68 -12.60 -7.75
C THR A 65 4.68 -12.90 -6.62
N THR A 66 3.49 -13.40 -6.95
CA THR A 66 2.46 -13.76 -5.96
C THR A 66 2.94 -14.83 -5.00
N LEU A 67 3.70 -15.81 -5.50
CA LEU A 67 4.31 -16.86 -4.66
C LEU A 67 5.35 -16.27 -3.71
N ALA A 68 6.22 -15.40 -4.21
CA ALA A 68 7.23 -14.73 -3.39
C ALA A 68 6.60 -13.89 -2.27
N ILE A 69 5.52 -13.17 -2.57
CA ILE A 69 4.74 -12.41 -1.58
C ILE A 69 4.13 -13.37 -0.54
N ARG A 70 3.50 -14.46 -1.00
CA ARG A 70 2.92 -15.47 -0.11
C ARG A 70 3.96 -16.04 0.84
N ASP A 71 5.09 -16.52 0.32
CA ASP A 71 6.14 -17.16 1.11
C ASP A 71 6.75 -16.18 2.13
N TRP A 72 6.86 -14.89 1.77
CA TRP A 72 7.27 -13.84 2.70
C TRP A 72 6.27 -13.65 3.85
N LEU A 73 4.98 -13.59 3.53
CA LEU A 73 3.89 -13.45 4.51
C LEU A 73 3.74 -14.70 5.38
N ASP A 74 3.88 -15.91 4.80
CA ASP A 74 3.86 -17.19 5.53
C ASP A 74 5.00 -17.28 6.54
N GLY A 75 6.15 -16.71 6.22
CA GLY A 75 7.27 -16.55 7.14
C GLY A 75 7.08 -15.47 8.23
N GLY A 76 5.88 -14.90 8.37
CA GLY A 76 5.56 -13.86 9.36
C GLY A 76 6.04 -12.46 8.98
N GLY A 77 6.51 -12.25 7.75
CA GLY A 77 6.93 -10.95 7.25
C GLY A 77 5.76 -10.02 6.97
N LEU A 78 6.02 -8.72 6.91
CA LEU A 78 5.08 -7.69 6.48
C LEU A 78 5.35 -7.31 5.02
N VAL A 79 4.29 -7.01 4.28
CA VAL A 79 4.38 -6.57 2.88
C VAL A 79 3.73 -5.21 2.74
N GLY A 80 4.54 -4.20 2.37
CA GLY A 80 4.08 -2.84 2.11
C GLY A 80 3.72 -2.61 0.65
N MET A 81 2.58 -1.97 0.41
CA MET A 81 2.11 -1.53 -0.90
C MET A 81 1.52 -0.14 -0.81
N LEU A 82 1.53 0.61 -1.93
CA LEU A 82 0.83 1.89 -2.05
C LEU A 82 -0.42 1.69 -2.91
N GLY A 83 -1.54 2.28 -2.47
CA GLY A 83 -2.85 2.10 -3.08
C GLY A 83 -3.46 3.36 -3.71
N ASP A 84 -2.75 4.49 -3.65
CA ASP A 84 -3.23 5.79 -4.11
C ASP A 84 -2.93 6.10 -5.59
N ARG A 85 -2.34 5.16 -6.34
CA ARG A 85 -2.11 5.32 -7.77
C ARG A 85 -2.68 4.16 -8.56
N VAL A 86 -3.32 4.49 -9.67
CA VAL A 86 -3.78 3.51 -10.65
C VAL A 86 -2.80 3.54 -11.82
N LEU A 87 -2.18 2.40 -12.10
CA LEU A 87 -1.29 2.28 -13.26
C LEU A 87 -2.07 1.78 -14.47
N GLN A 88 -1.80 2.34 -15.66
CA GLN A 88 -2.56 2.01 -16.87
C GLN A 88 -2.20 0.68 -17.52
N GLU A 89 -1.00 0.16 -17.30
CA GLU A 89 -0.57 -1.09 -17.91
C GLU A 89 -1.26 -2.31 -17.29
N GLY A 90 -1.98 -3.09 -18.09
CA GLY A 90 -2.58 -4.36 -17.70
C GLY A 90 -3.92 -4.28 -16.96
N LYS A 91 -4.68 -3.20 -17.13
CA LYS A 91 -5.98 -3.03 -16.47
C LYS A 91 -7.05 -3.94 -17.04
N ASP A 92 -7.63 -4.77 -16.17
CA ASP A 92 -9.02 -5.16 -16.32
C ASP A 92 -9.87 -3.93 -15.91
N PRO A 93 -10.85 -3.49 -16.74
CA PRO A 93 -11.74 -2.36 -16.38
C PRO A 93 -12.45 -2.52 -15.03
N GLY A 94 -12.61 -3.76 -14.55
CA GLY A 94 -13.16 -4.07 -13.22
C GLY A 94 -12.20 -3.87 -12.06
N ASP A 95 -10.94 -3.51 -12.30
CA ASP A 95 -9.96 -3.31 -11.23
C ASP A 95 -9.83 -1.86 -10.75
N VAL A 96 -10.54 -0.94 -11.39
CA VAL A 96 -10.57 0.49 -11.03
C VAL A 96 -11.96 0.91 -10.62
N VAL A 97 -12.07 1.53 -9.46
CA VAL A 97 -13.33 2.06 -8.91
C VAL A 97 -13.18 3.56 -8.72
N ARG A 98 -14.15 4.33 -9.20
CA ARG A 98 -14.21 5.77 -8.91
C ARG A 98 -14.96 5.99 -7.61
N LEU A 99 -14.34 6.72 -6.69
CA LEU A 99 -14.90 7.07 -5.39
C LEU A 99 -14.74 8.58 -5.13
N PRO A 100 -15.67 9.20 -4.40
CA PRO A 100 -15.51 10.58 -3.94
C PRO A 100 -14.24 10.73 -3.11
N PHE A 101 -13.41 11.72 -3.46
CA PHE A 101 -12.17 12.02 -2.79
C PHE A 101 -11.83 13.51 -2.94
N LEU A 102 -11.75 14.23 -1.81
CA LEU A 102 -11.50 15.68 -1.75
C LEU A 102 -12.45 16.50 -2.65
N GLY A 103 -13.72 16.11 -2.67
CA GLY A 103 -14.79 16.83 -3.39
C GLY A 103 -15.00 16.44 -4.85
N HIS A 104 -14.21 15.55 -5.42
CA HIS A 104 -14.33 15.05 -6.79
C HIS A 104 -14.21 13.54 -6.85
N ASP A 105 -14.78 12.89 -7.86
CA ASP A 105 -14.60 11.46 -8.07
C ASP A 105 -13.20 11.17 -8.58
N ALA A 106 -12.49 10.28 -7.88
CA ALA A 106 -11.12 9.89 -8.21
C ALA A 106 -11.01 8.37 -8.45
N PRO A 107 -10.10 7.92 -9.34
CA PRO A 107 -9.90 6.51 -9.61
C PRO A 107 -9.02 5.86 -8.54
N PHE A 108 -9.43 4.69 -8.04
CA PHE A 108 -8.66 3.86 -7.11
C PHE A 108 -8.60 2.42 -7.59
N GLY A 109 -7.43 1.78 -7.43
CA GLY A 109 -7.21 0.40 -7.84
C GLY A 109 -7.55 -0.61 -6.76
N LEU A 110 -8.24 -1.70 -7.12
CA LEU A 110 -8.51 -2.84 -6.25
C LEU A 110 -7.32 -3.81 -6.13
N GLY A 111 -6.29 -3.68 -6.96
CA GLY A 111 -5.18 -4.64 -7.08
C GLY A 111 -4.57 -5.07 -5.74
N PRO A 112 -4.12 -4.14 -4.87
CA PRO A 112 -3.54 -4.49 -3.57
C PRO A 112 -4.51 -5.26 -2.66
N LEU A 113 -5.79 -4.88 -2.65
CA LEU A 113 -6.82 -5.55 -1.83
C LEU A 113 -7.18 -6.93 -2.39
N ARG A 114 -7.28 -7.06 -3.73
CA ARG A 114 -7.48 -8.37 -4.38
C ARG A 114 -6.32 -9.33 -4.08
N LEU A 115 -5.08 -8.83 -4.10
CA LEU A 115 -3.91 -9.64 -3.73
C LEU A 115 -3.97 -10.06 -2.26
N ALA A 116 -4.29 -9.15 -1.35
CA ALA A 116 -4.43 -9.47 0.08
C ALA A 116 -5.53 -10.51 0.32
N MET A 117 -6.67 -10.38 -0.34
CA MET A 117 -7.79 -11.33 -0.27
C MET A 117 -7.42 -12.69 -0.87
N LEU A 118 -6.75 -12.74 -2.03
CA LEU A 118 -6.26 -13.98 -2.65
C LEU A 118 -5.33 -14.74 -1.70
N LEU A 119 -4.45 -14.01 -1.00
CA LEU A 119 -3.50 -14.57 -0.05
C LEU A 119 -4.07 -14.75 1.37
N ARG A 120 -5.35 -14.43 1.60
CA ARG A 120 -6.05 -14.52 2.88
C ARG A 120 -5.31 -13.82 4.01
N ARG A 121 -5.05 -12.53 3.84
CA ARG A 121 -4.29 -11.73 4.80
C ARG A 121 -5.11 -10.58 5.37
N ARG A 122 -4.74 -10.20 6.58
CA ARG A 122 -5.18 -8.93 7.16
C ARG A 122 -4.48 -7.79 6.47
N VAL A 123 -5.21 -6.70 6.31
CA VAL A 123 -4.70 -5.45 5.75
C VAL A 123 -4.76 -4.37 6.82
N PHE A 124 -3.66 -3.67 6.99
CA PHE A 124 -3.58 -2.50 7.84
C PHE A 124 -3.28 -1.28 6.98
N PHE A 125 -3.94 -0.18 7.28
CA PHE A 125 -3.56 1.12 6.75
C PHE A 125 -2.34 1.63 7.51
N MET A 126 -1.35 2.17 6.81
CA MET A 126 -0.14 2.71 7.43
C MET A 126 0.22 4.09 6.88
N THR A 127 0.74 4.95 7.75
CA THR A 127 1.33 6.23 7.38
C THR A 127 2.34 6.71 8.43
N ALA A 128 3.26 7.59 8.02
CA ALA A 128 4.17 8.31 8.92
C ALA A 128 4.17 9.79 8.57
N LEU A 129 3.30 10.55 9.23
CA LEU A 129 3.12 11.96 8.99
C LEU A 129 4.28 12.78 9.54
N PHE A 130 4.85 13.65 8.73
CA PHE A 130 5.83 14.62 9.19
C PHE A 130 5.14 15.72 10.01
N ARG A 131 5.63 15.95 11.23
CA ARG A 131 5.08 16.91 12.19
C ARG A 131 6.04 18.08 12.50
N GLY A 132 6.99 18.30 11.60
CA GLY A 132 7.99 19.37 11.75
C GLY A 132 9.23 18.95 12.56
N GLY A 133 10.35 19.62 12.32
CA GLY A 133 11.65 19.23 12.87
C GLY A 133 12.05 17.82 12.46
N ASN A 134 12.40 16.96 13.42
CA ASN A 134 12.72 15.54 13.19
C ASN A 134 11.62 14.61 13.72
N ARG A 135 10.36 15.06 13.73
CA ARG A 135 9.27 14.30 14.33
C ARG A 135 8.37 13.71 13.26
N TYR A 136 8.09 12.42 13.40
CA TYR A 136 7.12 11.69 12.60
C TYR A 136 6.08 11.04 13.51
N GLU A 137 4.82 11.11 13.12
CA GLU A 137 3.72 10.40 13.76
C GLU A 137 3.38 9.18 12.92
N VAL A 138 3.65 8.00 13.45
CA VAL A 138 3.39 6.74 12.77
C VAL A 138 2.04 6.20 13.21
N ARG A 139 1.18 5.85 12.24
CA ARG A 139 -0.13 5.25 12.47
C ARG A 139 -0.23 3.91 11.77
N PHE A 140 -0.74 2.92 12.49
CA PHE A 140 -1.12 1.61 11.98
C PHE A 140 -2.55 1.34 12.41
N GLU A 141 -3.46 1.18 11.46
CA GLU A 141 -4.87 0.99 11.73
C GLU A 141 -5.39 -0.23 10.96
N PRO A 142 -6.22 -1.09 11.57
CA PRO A 142 -6.90 -2.14 10.84
C PRO A 142 -7.72 -1.54 9.69
N LEU A 143 -7.64 -2.17 8.50
CA LEU A 143 -8.39 -1.77 7.33
C LEU A 143 -9.36 -2.87 6.87
N ALA A 144 -8.86 -4.09 6.73
CA ALA A 144 -9.68 -5.24 6.32
C ALA A 144 -9.11 -6.54 6.87
N ASP A 145 -9.97 -7.53 7.07
CA ASP A 145 -9.57 -8.90 7.40
C ASP A 145 -10.09 -9.86 6.33
N PHE A 146 -9.17 -10.39 5.53
CA PHE A 146 -9.46 -11.38 4.49
C PHE A 146 -8.99 -12.78 4.86
N SER A 147 -8.73 -13.06 6.15
CA SER A 147 -8.27 -14.37 6.62
C SER A 147 -9.27 -15.49 6.33
N GLU A 148 -10.56 -15.18 6.29
CA GLU A 148 -11.62 -16.09 5.94
C GLU A 148 -12.03 -15.96 4.47
N ARG A 149 -12.48 -17.07 3.88
CA ARG A 149 -12.96 -17.07 2.50
C ARG A 149 -14.37 -16.48 2.43
N PRO A 150 -14.66 -15.52 1.53
CA PRO A 150 -16.02 -15.04 1.27
C PRO A 150 -16.95 -16.19 0.86
N ALA A 151 -18.21 -16.11 1.24
CA ALA A 151 -19.20 -17.16 0.97
C ALA A 151 -19.41 -17.38 -0.54
N ASP A 152 -19.42 -16.29 -1.30
CA ASP A 152 -19.64 -16.29 -2.75
C ASP A 152 -18.93 -15.12 -3.45
N ALA A 153 -19.16 -14.98 -4.74
CA ALA A 153 -18.57 -13.91 -5.54
C ALA A 153 -19.13 -12.52 -5.15
N ALA A 154 -20.41 -12.42 -4.81
CA ALA A 154 -21.02 -11.16 -4.41
C ALA A 154 -20.45 -10.68 -3.06
N ALA A 155 -20.35 -11.58 -2.09
CA ALA A 155 -19.71 -11.28 -0.80
C ALA A 155 -18.24 -10.85 -0.96
N ARG A 156 -17.53 -11.49 -1.90
CA ARG A 156 -16.14 -11.13 -2.23
C ARG A 156 -16.04 -9.69 -2.73
N GLU A 157 -16.85 -9.33 -3.73
CA GLU A 157 -16.82 -7.96 -4.28
C GLU A 157 -17.27 -6.94 -3.24
N ALA A 158 -18.30 -7.24 -2.46
CA ALA A 158 -18.76 -6.35 -1.38
C ALA A 158 -17.65 -6.09 -0.34
N GLN A 159 -16.90 -7.11 0.08
CA GLN A 159 -15.78 -6.94 1.02
C GLN A 159 -14.64 -6.10 0.41
N LEU A 160 -14.32 -6.30 -0.88
CA LEU A 160 -13.31 -5.51 -1.58
C LEU A 160 -13.70 -4.04 -1.67
N HIS A 161 -14.95 -3.76 -2.06
CA HIS A 161 -15.47 -2.40 -2.14
C HIS A 161 -15.52 -1.71 -0.77
N ALA A 162 -15.97 -2.40 0.28
CA ALA A 162 -15.98 -1.85 1.63
C ALA A 162 -14.56 -1.52 2.13
N ALA A 163 -13.59 -2.40 1.87
CA ALA A 163 -12.19 -2.17 2.21
C ALA A 163 -11.60 -0.97 1.44
N LEU A 164 -11.92 -0.84 0.14
CA LEU A 164 -11.48 0.30 -0.67
C LEU A 164 -12.09 1.61 -0.19
N GLN A 165 -13.38 1.64 0.11
CA GLN A 165 -14.04 2.82 0.68
C GLN A 165 -13.40 3.22 2.03
N GLY A 166 -13.13 2.24 2.90
CA GLY A 166 -12.42 2.49 4.15
C GLY A 166 -11.00 3.06 3.95
N TYR A 167 -10.28 2.57 2.94
CA TYR A 167 -8.97 3.09 2.56
C TYR A 167 -9.06 4.54 2.10
N VAL A 168 -9.97 4.84 1.18
CA VAL A 168 -10.16 6.19 0.61
C VAL A 168 -10.56 7.19 1.69
N ALA A 169 -11.49 6.83 2.58
CA ALA A 169 -11.90 7.68 3.69
C ALA A 169 -10.74 8.01 4.65
N LYS A 170 -9.90 7.02 4.97
CA LYS A 170 -8.69 7.25 5.80
C LYS A 170 -7.69 8.15 5.10
N LEU A 171 -7.43 7.93 3.82
CA LEU A 171 -6.53 8.74 3.02
C LEU A 171 -7.03 10.19 2.93
N GLU A 172 -8.32 10.40 2.65
CA GLU A 172 -8.93 11.73 2.57
C GLU A 172 -8.80 12.48 3.90
N ALA A 173 -9.15 11.85 5.01
CA ALA A 173 -9.02 12.45 6.34
C ALA A 173 -7.58 12.91 6.62
N LEU A 174 -6.59 12.13 6.22
CA LEU A 174 -5.17 12.47 6.40
C LEU A 174 -4.70 13.58 5.44
N CYS A 175 -5.21 13.61 4.21
CA CYS A 175 -4.93 14.70 3.28
C CYS A 175 -5.48 16.03 3.79
N VAL A 176 -6.64 16.02 4.45
CA VAL A 176 -7.22 17.21 5.10
C VAL A 176 -6.41 17.59 6.36
N GLU A 177 -6.02 16.61 7.18
CA GLU A 177 -5.26 16.83 8.42
C GLU A 177 -3.85 17.35 8.15
N ALA A 178 -3.18 16.82 7.11
CA ALA A 178 -1.78 17.08 6.83
C ALA A 178 -1.52 17.22 5.31
N PRO A 179 -2.06 18.25 4.65
CA PRO A 179 -2.07 18.35 3.18
C PRO A 179 -0.67 18.36 2.56
N TYR A 180 0.32 18.93 3.23
CA TYR A 180 1.70 18.98 2.76
C TYR A 180 2.47 17.65 2.91
N ASN A 181 1.83 16.63 3.47
CA ASN A 181 2.40 15.29 3.54
C ASN A 181 2.01 14.39 2.36
N TRP A 182 1.06 14.79 1.51
CA TRP A 182 0.64 14.02 0.36
C TRP A 182 1.43 14.44 -0.90
N PHE A 183 2.29 13.52 -1.35
CA PHE A 183 3.20 13.74 -2.49
C PHE A 183 2.53 13.32 -3.81
N ASN A 184 1.42 13.99 -4.13
CA ASN A 184 0.71 13.82 -5.39
C ASN A 184 1.14 14.90 -6.39
N PHE A 185 1.98 14.54 -7.36
CA PHE A 185 2.56 15.44 -8.37
C PHE A 185 2.03 15.15 -9.78
N HIS A 186 0.83 14.59 -9.90
CA HIS A 186 0.15 14.32 -11.16
C HIS A 186 -1.33 14.72 -11.06
N ASP A 187 -2.02 14.80 -12.20
CA ASP A 187 -3.45 15.06 -12.24
C ASP A 187 -4.23 13.83 -11.79
N PHE A 188 -4.50 13.78 -10.48
CA PHE A 188 -5.06 12.61 -9.79
C PHE A 188 -6.50 12.28 -10.22
N TRP A 189 -7.28 13.30 -10.61
CA TRP A 189 -8.69 13.14 -10.95
C TRP A 189 -8.94 12.93 -12.45
N ASN A 190 -7.94 13.17 -13.28
CA ASN A 190 -8.02 12.99 -14.72
C ASN A 190 -7.83 11.51 -15.11
N GLU A 191 -8.76 10.97 -15.87
CA GLU A 191 -8.68 9.59 -16.37
C GLU A 191 -7.58 9.38 -17.41
N ASP A 192 -7.27 10.43 -18.17
CA ASP A 192 -6.32 10.41 -19.29
C ASP A 192 -4.88 10.72 -18.87
N ALA A 193 -4.68 11.25 -17.68
CA ALA A 193 -3.38 11.61 -17.13
C ALA A 193 -2.80 10.46 -16.30
N ALA A 194 -2.44 9.37 -16.94
CA ALA A 194 -1.53 8.41 -16.30
C ALA A 194 -0.09 8.87 -16.53
N PRO A 195 0.77 8.80 -15.53
CA PRO A 195 2.19 9.09 -15.68
C PRO A 195 2.88 8.07 -16.57
#